data_4722b30f045ee2ce47f290599632cee1
#
_entry.id   4722b30f045ee2ce47f290599632cee1
#
_cell.length_a   1.000
_cell.length_b   1.000
_cell.length_c   1.000
_cell.angle_alpha   90.00
_cell.angle_beta   90.00
_cell.angle_gamma   90.00
#
_symmetry.space_group_name_H-M   'P 1'
#
loop_
_entity.id
_entity.type
_entity.pdbx_description
1 polymer ?
#
loop_
_entity_poly.entity_id
_entity_poly.type
_entity_poly.pdbx_seq_one_letter_code
_entity_poly.pdbx_strand_id
1 'polypeptide(L)'
;AYGKSKGATINVNTMDFTRLDLDWLLEIIGRLVEAGADIVRIDDICAPCIPAVYEHHAKAVKAKIGDVPLAIHSHDDFDLATAAQLSALQGGAEILEGCINGLGERAGVPNIAVLAAICEIFYGYDTGIRLDGFQELSEFVAQVWNQPIPEHLPGNGRTAFSHAAEVHYVLPSDDQWSFNAWAPSVLGNTDKVALCHYSGPMAIKRRASDMSLGELDTATANLVLEQVRKELKLRNGPLTDQLFTELVEVAARASASGETDTERLEAWNRLLQSD
;
A
#
# COMPACT_ATOMS: atom_id res chain seq x y z
N ALA A 1 -18.29 17.80 31.30
CA ALA A 1 -18.48 17.75 32.74
C ALA A 1 -19.01 16.40 33.25
N TYR A 2 -20.20 15.90 32.77
CA TYR A 2 -20.79 14.66 33.30
C TYR A 2 -19.90 13.41 33.06
N GLY A 3 -19.34 13.23 31.87
CA GLY A 3 -18.44 12.11 31.61
C GLY A 3 -17.19 12.10 32.50
N LYS A 4 -16.59 13.26 32.72
CA LYS A 4 -15.46 13.43 33.67
C LYS A 4 -15.84 13.02 35.08
N SER A 5 -17.05 13.41 35.57
CA SER A 5 -17.52 13.02 36.89
C SER A 5 -17.72 11.53 37.07
N LYS A 6 -17.73 10.77 35.97
CA LYS A 6 -17.80 9.30 35.91
C LYS A 6 -16.44 8.63 35.64
N GLY A 7 -15.34 9.39 35.58
CA GLY A 7 -14.00 8.91 35.35
C GLY A 7 -13.69 8.60 33.89
N ALA A 8 -14.52 9.06 32.93
CA ALA A 8 -14.25 8.85 31.49
C ALA A 8 -13.19 9.85 30.98
N THR A 9 -12.33 9.38 30.08
CA THR A 9 -11.51 10.25 29.23
C THR A 9 -12.41 10.88 28.16
N ILE A 10 -12.33 12.19 28.01
CA ILE A 10 -13.20 12.97 27.13
C ILE A 10 -12.40 13.40 25.90
N ASN A 11 -12.68 12.78 24.78
CA ASN A 11 -12.24 13.22 23.45
C ASN A 11 -13.38 14.05 22.84
N VAL A 12 -13.11 15.32 22.54
CA VAL A 12 -14.07 16.20 21.88
C VAL A 12 -13.75 16.30 20.41
N ASN A 13 -14.76 16.18 19.56
CA ASN A 13 -14.63 16.23 18.11
C ASN A 13 -15.29 17.49 17.54
N THR A 14 -14.54 18.27 16.77
CA THR A 14 -15.05 19.40 15.98
C THR A 14 -15.07 18.99 14.52
N MET A 15 -16.26 18.68 14.03
CA MET A 15 -16.45 18.18 12.66
C MET A 15 -16.34 19.31 11.64
N ASP A 16 -15.82 18.99 10.46
CA ASP A 16 -15.82 19.85 9.28
C ASP A 16 -14.99 21.14 9.47
N PHE A 17 -13.89 21.02 10.21
CA PHE A 17 -13.08 22.17 10.64
C PHE A 17 -12.55 23.01 9.48
N THR A 18 -12.30 22.43 8.31
CA THR A 18 -11.72 23.10 7.15
C THR A 18 -12.67 24.11 6.49
N ARG A 19 -13.98 24.00 6.74
CA ARG A 19 -15.02 24.93 6.23
C ARG A 19 -15.52 25.90 7.29
N LEU A 20 -15.01 25.80 8.53
CA LEU A 20 -15.38 26.70 9.63
C LEU A 20 -14.50 27.95 9.61
N ASP A 21 -15.03 29.05 10.12
CA ASP A 21 -14.21 30.20 10.49
C ASP A 21 -13.22 29.81 11.58
N LEU A 22 -11.93 30.12 11.38
CA LEU A 22 -10.88 29.69 12.27
C LEU A 22 -11.01 30.30 13.67
N ASP A 23 -11.36 31.58 13.79
CA ASP A 23 -11.48 32.25 15.08
C ASP A 23 -12.65 31.67 15.89
N TRP A 24 -13.75 31.35 15.22
CA TRP A 24 -14.89 30.67 15.82
C TRP A 24 -14.53 29.24 16.27
N LEU A 25 -13.79 28.48 15.43
CA LEU A 25 -13.30 27.16 15.78
C LEU A 25 -12.43 27.21 17.03
N LEU A 26 -11.47 28.14 17.10
CA LEU A 26 -10.59 28.30 18.24
C LEU A 26 -11.34 28.72 19.53
N GLU A 27 -12.39 29.53 19.42
CA GLU A 27 -13.26 29.89 20.55
C GLU A 27 -13.97 28.66 21.11
N ILE A 28 -14.61 27.84 20.24
CA ILE A 28 -15.31 26.62 20.64
C ILE A 28 -14.36 25.62 21.29
N ILE A 29 -13.20 25.37 20.67
CA ILE A 29 -12.18 24.44 21.19
C ILE A 29 -11.69 24.94 22.58
N GLY A 30 -11.43 26.23 22.74
CA GLY A 30 -11.02 26.78 24.01
C GLY A 30 -12.04 26.49 25.11
N ARG A 31 -13.33 26.70 24.86
CA ARG A 31 -14.41 26.39 25.79
C ARG A 31 -14.52 24.88 26.11
N LEU A 32 -14.27 24.03 25.14
CA LEU A 32 -14.28 22.58 25.36
C LEU A 32 -13.12 22.14 26.28
N VAL A 33 -11.94 22.70 26.08
CA VAL A 33 -10.77 22.47 26.96
C VAL A 33 -11.04 22.99 28.38
N GLU A 34 -11.58 24.20 28.55
CA GLU A 34 -11.99 24.75 29.84
C GLU A 34 -13.05 23.86 30.53
N ALA A 35 -13.93 23.22 29.77
CA ALA A 35 -14.91 22.26 30.27
C ALA A 35 -14.33 20.90 30.65
N GLY A 36 -13.03 20.68 30.44
CA GLY A 36 -12.28 19.50 30.84
C GLY A 36 -12.12 18.42 29.74
N ALA A 37 -12.03 18.80 28.47
CA ALA A 37 -11.62 17.87 27.41
C ALA A 37 -10.20 17.36 27.68
N ASP A 38 -9.98 16.06 27.53
CA ASP A 38 -8.68 15.40 27.65
C ASP A 38 -7.95 15.31 26.32
N ILE A 39 -8.69 15.26 25.22
CA ILE A 39 -8.21 15.20 23.84
C ILE A 39 -9.09 16.12 23.00
N VAL A 40 -8.49 16.92 22.14
CA VAL A 40 -9.19 17.67 21.10
C VAL A 40 -8.95 16.98 19.76
N ARG A 41 -10.02 16.68 19.04
CA ARG A 41 -9.96 16.14 17.67
C ARG A 41 -10.58 17.15 16.73
N ILE A 42 -9.85 17.47 15.67
CA ILE A 42 -10.40 18.21 14.54
C ILE A 42 -10.59 17.24 13.37
N ASP A 43 -11.76 17.27 12.78
CA ASP A 43 -12.24 16.27 11.84
C ASP A 43 -12.66 16.94 10.52
N ASP A 44 -12.04 16.56 9.44
CA ASP A 44 -12.43 17.00 8.10
C ASP A 44 -13.24 15.90 7.40
N ILE A 45 -14.55 15.93 7.61
CA ILE A 45 -15.47 14.95 7.05
C ILE A 45 -15.69 15.08 5.53
N CYS A 46 -15.35 16.23 4.95
CA CYS A 46 -15.60 16.53 3.54
C CYS A 46 -14.32 16.57 2.68
N ALA A 47 -13.17 16.61 3.32
CA ALA A 47 -11.84 16.67 2.69
C ALA A 47 -11.68 17.72 1.55
N PRO A 48 -12.18 18.96 1.68
CA PRO A 48 -12.16 19.93 0.58
C PRO A 48 -10.82 20.68 0.46
N CYS A 49 -9.79 20.32 1.24
CA CYS A 49 -8.60 21.13 1.45
C CYS A 49 -7.30 20.40 1.12
N ILE A 50 -6.27 21.21 0.85
CA ILE A 50 -4.90 20.74 0.63
C ILE A 50 -4.15 20.57 1.96
N PRO A 51 -3.05 19.78 2.02
CA PRO A 51 -2.27 19.52 3.24
C PRO A 51 -1.83 20.77 4.02
N ALA A 52 -1.45 21.87 3.34
CA ALA A 52 -1.05 23.11 3.98
C ALA A 52 -2.13 23.74 4.88
N VAL A 53 -3.41 23.51 4.58
CA VAL A 53 -4.53 23.98 5.43
C VAL A 53 -4.57 23.20 6.72
N TYR A 54 -4.29 21.90 6.70
CA TYR A 54 -4.23 21.05 7.89
C TYR A 54 -3.10 21.48 8.83
N GLU A 55 -1.90 21.75 8.27
CA GLU A 55 -0.78 22.27 9.08
C GLU A 55 -1.15 23.58 9.74
N HIS A 56 -1.74 24.52 8.98
CA HIS A 56 -2.14 25.84 9.49
C HIS A 56 -3.15 25.74 10.65
N HIS A 57 -4.21 24.93 10.48
CA HIS A 57 -5.22 24.73 11.51
C HIS A 57 -4.66 23.99 12.71
N ALA A 58 -3.91 22.90 12.50
CA ALA A 58 -3.28 22.16 13.60
C ALA A 58 -2.39 23.05 14.45
N LYS A 59 -1.57 23.90 13.80
CA LYS A 59 -0.70 24.86 14.49
C LYS A 59 -1.49 25.89 15.32
N ALA A 60 -2.57 26.44 14.74
CA ALA A 60 -3.44 27.40 15.45
C ALA A 60 -4.17 26.76 16.62
N VAL A 61 -4.73 25.54 16.41
CA VAL A 61 -5.42 24.78 17.44
C VAL A 61 -4.44 24.40 18.56
N LYS A 62 -3.27 23.87 18.22
CA LYS A 62 -2.26 23.47 19.22
C LYS A 62 -1.79 24.67 20.07
N ALA A 63 -1.60 25.83 19.47
CA ALA A 63 -1.31 27.07 20.19
C ALA A 63 -2.43 27.46 21.16
N LYS A 64 -3.70 27.15 20.84
CA LYS A 64 -4.86 27.43 21.66
C LYS A 64 -5.05 26.46 22.83
N ILE A 65 -4.78 25.15 22.59
CA ILE A 65 -5.08 24.10 23.59
C ILE A 65 -3.90 23.73 24.48
N GLY A 66 -2.69 24.24 24.20
CA GLY A 66 -1.48 23.99 25.01
C GLY A 66 -1.12 22.51 25.07
N ASP A 67 -1.04 21.96 26.28
CA ASP A 67 -0.60 20.59 26.53
C ASP A 67 -1.66 19.52 26.23
N VAL A 68 -2.90 19.91 25.91
CA VAL A 68 -3.95 18.96 25.55
C VAL A 68 -3.58 18.31 24.20
N PRO A 69 -3.59 16.96 24.08
CA PRO A 69 -3.31 16.29 22.84
C PRO A 69 -4.27 16.66 21.72
N LEU A 70 -3.71 16.90 20.52
CA LEU A 70 -4.45 17.16 19.29
C LEU A 70 -4.52 15.92 18.43
N ALA A 71 -5.73 15.44 18.17
CA ALA A 71 -6.02 14.40 17.19
C ALA A 71 -6.51 14.99 15.87
N ILE A 72 -6.16 14.33 14.77
CA ILE A 72 -6.58 14.71 13.43
C ILE A 72 -7.27 13.56 12.73
N HIS A 73 -8.41 13.83 12.11
CA HIS A 73 -9.11 12.92 11.22
C HIS A 73 -9.28 13.53 9.84
N SER A 74 -9.15 12.74 8.78
CA SER A 74 -9.30 13.21 7.41
C SER A 74 -9.85 12.12 6.51
N HIS A 75 -10.67 12.52 5.53
CA HIS A 75 -11.12 11.64 4.46
C HIS A 75 -10.25 11.79 3.21
N ASP A 76 -10.35 10.82 2.28
CA ASP A 76 -9.41 10.64 1.18
C ASP A 76 -9.99 10.96 -0.20
N ASP A 77 -10.99 11.83 -0.25
CA ASP A 77 -11.73 12.17 -1.48
C ASP A 77 -10.87 12.69 -2.64
N PHE A 78 -9.68 13.22 -2.34
CA PHE A 78 -8.69 13.69 -3.31
C PHE A 78 -7.36 12.93 -3.25
N ASP A 79 -7.30 11.76 -2.59
CA ASP A 79 -6.07 11.00 -2.38
C ASP A 79 -4.98 11.81 -1.63
N LEU A 80 -5.42 12.68 -0.71
CA LEU A 80 -4.55 13.57 0.05
C LEU A 80 -4.57 13.32 1.56
N ALA A 81 -5.39 12.40 2.06
CA ALA A 81 -5.61 12.23 3.48
C ALA A 81 -4.33 11.91 4.27
N THR A 82 -3.49 11.00 3.78
CA THR A 82 -2.19 10.70 4.40
C THR A 82 -1.30 11.94 4.45
N ALA A 83 -1.17 12.67 3.34
CA ALA A 83 -0.35 13.88 3.28
C ALA A 83 -0.90 14.99 4.18
N ALA A 84 -2.23 15.12 4.26
CA ALA A 84 -2.91 16.08 5.12
C ALA A 84 -2.63 15.82 6.61
N GLN A 85 -2.72 14.56 7.06
CA GLN A 85 -2.42 14.20 8.44
C GLN A 85 -0.95 14.38 8.79
N LEU A 86 -0.02 14.06 7.87
CA LEU A 86 1.40 14.32 8.08
C LEU A 86 1.71 15.83 8.16
N SER A 87 0.98 16.65 7.40
CA SER A 87 1.09 18.11 7.53
C SER A 87 0.53 18.61 8.86
N ALA A 88 -0.58 18.03 9.33
CA ALA A 88 -1.09 18.34 10.68
C ALA A 88 -0.11 17.91 11.79
N LEU A 89 0.60 16.78 11.64
CA LEU A 89 1.68 16.37 12.53
C LEU A 89 2.76 17.45 12.62
N GLN A 90 3.18 18.03 11.48
CA GLN A 90 4.12 19.16 11.46
C GLN A 90 3.54 20.41 12.11
N GLY A 91 2.22 20.59 12.08
CA GLY A 91 1.49 21.63 12.79
C GLY A 91 1.32 21.38 14.30
N GLY A 92 1.75 20.22 14.80
CA GLY A 92 1.70 19.87 16.23
C GLY A 92 0.59 18.90 16.63
N ALA A 93 -0.07 18.24 15.67
CA ALA A 93 -0.94 17.10 15.99
C ALA A 93 -0.10 15.93 16.54
N GLU A 94 -0.64 15.21 17.50
CA GLU A 94 0.04 14.10 18.21
C GLU A 94 -0.66 12.77 17.99
N ILE A 95 -1.91 12.78 17.53
CA ILE A 95 -2.71 11.59 17.24
C ILE A 95 -3.17 11.67 15.80
N LEU A 96 -2.72 10.71 14.99
CA LEU A 96 -3.13 10.54 13.61
C LEU A 96 -4.08 9.36 13.49
N GLU A 97 -5.06 9.44 12.60
CA GLU A 97 -6.10 8.43 12.48
C GLU A 97 -6.13 7.82 11.06
N GLY A 98 -6.36 6.53 11.00
CA GLY A 98 -6.52 5.80 9.76
C GLY A 98 -7.25 4.49 9.98
N CYS A 99 -7.53 3.78 8.89
CA CYS A 99 -8.14 2.46 8.93
C CYS A 99 -7.30 1.43 8.18
N ILE A 100 -7.49 0.17 8.51
CA ILE A 100 -6.92 -0.93 7.73
C ILE A 100 -7.48 -0.85 6.31
N ASN A 101 -6.58 -0.97 5.32
CA ASN A 101 -6.88 -0.83 3.89
C ASN A 101 -7.47 0.53 3.48
N GLY A 102 -7.38 1.55 4.32
CA GLY A 102 -7.96 2.86 4.05
C GLY A 102 -9.49 2.86 4.02
N LEU A 103 -10.14 1.86 4.63
CA LEU A 103 -11.60 1.73 4.64
C LEU A 103 -12.25 2.92 5.35
N GLY A 104 -13.35 3.41 4.80
CA GLY A 104 -14.09 4.52 5.36
C GLY A 104 -15.22 4.96 4.42
N GLU A 105 -15.90 6.01 4.79
CA GLU A 105 -16.95 6.60 3.95
C GLU A 105 -16.37 7.18 2.66
N ARG A 106 -17.13 7.08 1.56
CA ARG A 106 -16.78 7.57 0.21
C ARG A 106 -15.49 6.97 -0.33
N ALA A 107 -14.40 7.75 -0.43
CA ALA A 107 -13.08 7.30 -0.85
C ALA A 107 -12.23 6.72 0.29
N GLY A 108 -12.74 6.78 1.53
CA GLY A 108 -12.07 6.22 2.69
C GLY A 108 -11.32 7.25 3.53
N VAL A 109 -10.35 6.77 4.29
CA VAL A 109 -9.45 7.51 5.19
C VAL A 109 -8.02 7.02 4.96
N PRO A 110 -6.97 7.59 5.59
CA PRO A 110 -5.61 7.10 5.43
C PRO A 110 -5.48 5.59 5.67
N ASN A 111 -4.71 4.89 4.84
CA ASN A 111 -4.28 3.53 5.17
C ASN A 111 -3.32 3.60 6.37
N ILE A 112 -3.77 3.10 7.52
CA ILE A 112 -3.01 3.17 8.78
C ILE A 112 -1.63 2.48 8.68
N ALA A 113 -1.50 1.44 7.87
CA ALA A 113 -0.24 0.74 7.65
C ALA A 113 0.81 1.68 7.03
N VAL A 114 0.42 2.42 5.98
CA VAL A 114 1.28 3.39 5.31
C VAL A 114 1.58 4.58 6.20
N LEU A 115 0.56 5.10 6.89
CA LEU A 115 0.71 6.23 7.80
C LEU A 115 1.70 5.92 8.92
N ALA A 116 1.57 4.76 9.57
CA ALA A 116 2.48 4.30 10.61
C ALA A 116 3.90 4.07 10.09
N ALA A 117 4.05 3.41 8.93
CA ALA A 117 5.35 3.20 8.31
C ALA A 117 6.06 4.52 7.96
N ILE A 118 5.34 5.53 7.46
CA ILE A 118 5.90 6.86 7.22
C ILE A 118 6.39 7.50 8.52
N CYS A 119 5.59 7.42 9.59
CA CYS A 119 5.97 7.95 10.90
C CYS A 119 7.28 7.32 11.42
N GLU A 120 7.47 6.02 11.24
CA GLU A 120 8.69 5.34 11.67
C GLU A 120 9.88 5.59 10.74
N ILE A 121 9.67 5.45 9.41
CA ILE A 121 10.79 5.51 8.44
C ILE A 121 11.31 6.95 8.26
N PHE A 122 10.42 7.93 8.10
CA PHE A 122 10.82 9.29 7.76
C PHE A 122 10.89 10.23 8.95
N TYR A 123 10.06 10.02 9.98
CA TYR A 123 10.04 10.87 11.16
C TYR A 123 10.80 10.25 12.35
N GLY A 124 11.11 8.96 12.31
CA GLY A 124 11.83 8.27 13.37
C GLY A 124 11.01 8.07 14.65
N TYR A 125 9.69 8.15 14.56
CA TYR A 125 8.82 7.89 15.69
C TYR A 125 8.67 6.38 15.92
N ASP A 126 8.65 5.97 17.17
CA ASP A 126 8.18 4.65 17.56
C ASP A 126 6.66 4.71 17.75
N THR A 127 5.92 4.11 16.83
CA THR A 127 4.46 4.07 16.91
C THR A 127 3.95 3.01 17.88
N GLY A 128 4.81 2.09 18.30
CA GLY A 128 4.44 0.91 19.09
C GLY A 128 3.60 -0.10 18.29
N ILE A 129 3.43 0.08 16.98
CA ILE A 129 2.65 -0.80 16.10
C ILE A 129 3.57 -1.86 15.50
N ARG A 130 3.14 -3.11 15.53
CA ARG A 130 3.84 -4.20 14.83
C ARG A 130 3.55 -4.13 13.33
N LEU A 131 4.41 -3.45 12.59
CA LEU A 131 4.21 -3.18 11.17
C LEU A 131 4.22 -4.45 10.30
N ASP A 132 5.06 -5.43 10.60
CA ASP A 132 5.21 -6.67 9.83
C ASP A 132 3.97 -7.58 9.83
N GLY A 133 2.99 -7.30 10.68
CA GLY A 133 1.70 -7.98 10.71
C GLY A 133 0.63 -7.37 9.79
N PHE A 134 0.90 -6.24 9.13
CA PHE A 134 -0.15 -5.52 8.40
C PHE A 134 -0.65 -6.23 7.13
N GLN A 135 0.20 -7.00 6.44
CA GLN A 135 -0.26 -7.74 5.27
C GLN A 135 -1.32 -8.80 5.66
N GLU A 136 -1.05 -9.59 6.69
CA GLU A 136 -1.99 -10.58 7.22
C GLU A 136 -3.28 -9.91 7.72
N LEU A 137 -3.15 -8.80 8.46
CA LEU A 137 -4.29 -8.04 8.95
C LEU A 137 -5.13 -7.43 7.82
N SER A 138 -4.50 -6.93 6.77
CA SER A 138 -5.17 -6.42 5.57
C SER A 138 -6.02 -7.48 4.88
N GLU A 139 -5.46 -8.69 4.71
CA GLU A 139 -6.13 -9.82 4.10
C GLU A 139 -7.31 -10.31 4.97
N PHE A 140 -7.11 -10.40 6.28
CA PHE A 140 -8.16 -10.75 7.23
C PHE A 140 -9.33 -9.75 7.18
N VAL A 141 -9.05 -8.44 7.20
CA VAL A 141 -10.08 -7.40 7.13
C VAL A 141 -10.81 -7.45 5.79
N ALA A 142 -10.09 -7.63 4.67
CA ALA A 142 -10.69 -7.77 3.35
C ALA A 142 -11.68 -8.96 3.30
N GLN A 143 -11.31 -10.08 3.90
CA GLN A 143 -12.16 -11.27 3.99
C GLN A 143 -13.40 -11.03 4.85
N VAL A 144 -13.23 -10.48 6.06
CA VAL A 144 -14.35 -10.24 7.00
C VAL A 144 -15.33 -9.21 6.43
N TRP A 145 -14.80 -8.18 5.78
CA TRP A 145 -15.60 -7.10 5.18
C TRP A 145 -16.18 -7.48 3.81
N ASN A 146 -15.75 -8.62 3.24
CA ASN A 146 -16.05 -9.04 1.88
C ASN A 146 -15.78 -7.95 0.83
N GLN A 147 -14.68 -7.23 1.03
CA GLN A 147 -14.21 -6.20 0.12
C GLN A 147 -12.73 -6.45 -0.20
N PRO A 148 -12.37 -6.70 -1.47
CA PRO A 148 -11.00 -6.99 -1.83
C PRO A 148 -10.09 -5.78 -1.57
N ILE A 149 -8.84 -6.05 -1.21
CA ILE A 149 -7.81 -5.01 -1.11
C ILE A 149 -7.64 -4.40 -2.51
N PRO A 150 -7.68 -3.05 -2.67
CA PRO A 150 -7.40 -2.42 -3.95
C PRO A 150 -6.01 -2.83 -4.48
N GLU A 151 -5.92 -3.22 -5.76
CA GLU A 151 -4.68 -3.77 -6.32
C GLU A 151 -3.47 -2.84 -6.16
N HIS A 152 -3.71 -1.53 -6.25
CA HIS A 152 -2.67 -0.50 -6.17
C HIS A 152 -2.53 0.13 -4.79
N LEU A 153 -3.22 -0.41 -3.77
CA LEU A 153 -3.15 0.18 -2.43
C LEU A 153 -1.68 0.22 -1.97
N PRO A 154 -1.14 1.41 -1.66
CA PRO A 154 0.23 1.50 -1.17
C PRO A 154 0.47 0.59 0.03
N GLY A 155 1.58 -0.12 0.01
CA GLY A 155 2.01 -1.01 1.08
C GLY A 155 1.37 -2.40 1.09
N ASN A 156 0.06 -2.52 0.90
CA ASN A 156 -0.66 -3.80 1.07
C ASN A 156 -1.29 -4.34 -0.22
N GLY A 157 -1.42 -3.53 -1.26
CA GLY A 157 -1.99 -3.95 -2.53
C GLY A 157 -1.16 -5.03 -3.24
N ARG A 158 -1.82 -5.80 -4.08
CA ARG A 158 -1.17 -6.89 -4.83
C ARG A 158 0.00 -6.41 -5.68
N THR A 159 -0.06 -5.18 -6.20
CA THR A 159 0.96 -4.61 -7.09
C THR A 159 1.88 -3.60 -6.39
N ALA A 160 1.74 -3.38 -5.08
CA ALA A 160 2.46 -2.34 -4.34
C ALA A 160 3.99 -2.43 -4.46
N PHE A 161 4.53 -3.67 -4.54
CA PHE A 161 5.96 -3.95 -4.69
C PHE A 161 6.20 -4.81 -5.93
N SER A 162 5.46 -4.56 -7.01
CA SER A 162 5.58 -5.34 -8.24
C SER A 162 6.42 -4.60 -9.28
N HIS A 163 7.40 -5.29 -9.83
CA HIS A 163 8.26 -4.80 -10.90
C HIS A 163 8.00 -5.58 -12.18
N ALA A 164 8.14 -4.94 -13.34
CA ALA A 164 7.93 -5.55 -14.65
C ALA A 164 9.10 -5.35 -15.61
N ALA A 165 9.90 -4.30 -15.41
CA ALA A 165 11.00 -3.96 -16.30
C ALA A 165 12.23 -4.83 -16.01
N GLU A 166 12.87 -5.33 -17.09
CA GLU A 166 14.05 -6.22 -17.00
C GLU A 166 15.19 -5.63 -16.14
N VAL A 167 15.41 -4.33 -16.20
CA VAL A 167 16.47 -3.65 -15.44
C VAL A 167 16.33 -3.86 -13.92
N HIS A 168 15.11 -4.06 -13.41
CA HIS A 168 14.86 -4.28 -12.00
C HIS A 168 15.28 -5.68 -11.52
N TYR A 169 15.55 -6.61 -12.45
CA TYR A 169 15.95 -7.99 -12.15
C TYR A 169 17.41 -8.28 -12.47
N VAL A 170 18.13 -7.34 -13.06
CA VAL A 170 19.56 -7.47 -13.38
C VAL A 170 20.45 -7.20 -12.18
N LEU A 171 19.96 -6.38 -11.23
CA LEU A 171 20.68 -6.09 -10.00
C LEU A 171 20.52 -7.24 -8.98
N PRO A 172 21.51 -7.43 -8.08
CA PRO A 172 21.44 -8.46 -7.06
C PRO A 172 20.15 -8.37 -6.25
N SER A 173 19.49 -9.51 -6.08
CA SER A 173 18.21 -9.62 -5.35
C SER A 173 18.32 -9.34 -3.84
N ASP A 174 19.51 -9.20 -3.32
CA ASP A 174 19.78 -9.05 -1.89
C ASP A 174 19.55 -7.61 -1.40
N ASP A 175 19.42 -6.66 -2.33
CA ASP A 175 19.13 -5.27 -2.00
C ASP A 175 17.64 -4.97 -2.24
N GLN A 176 16.83 -5.21 -1.23
CA GLN A 176 15.37 -4.90 -1.23
C GLN A 176 15.05 -3.41 -1.46
N TRP A 177 16.06 -2.55 -1.38
CA TRP A 177 15.93 -1.10 -1.54
C TRP A 177 16.21 -0.62 -2.96
N SER A 178 16.79 -1.45 -3.83
CA SER A 178 17.26 -1.01 -5.15
C SER A 178 16.21 -0.29 -6.00
N PHE A 179 14.95 -0.74 -5.93
CA PHE A 179 13.84 -0.15 -6.68
C PHE A 179 12.56 0.02 -5.87
N ASN A 180 12.64 -0.18 -4.56
CA ASN A 180 11.53 0.06 -3.64
C ASN A 180 11.83 1.30 -2.78
N ALA A 181 10.81 2.09 -2.50
CA ALA A 181 10.93 3.21 -1.57
C ALA A 181 11.22 2.76 -0.14
N TRP A 182 10.87 1.52 0.18
CA TRP A 182 11.05 0.82 1.46
C TRP A 182 11.01 -0.68 1.25
N ALA A 183 11.53 -1.45 2.20
CA ALA A 183 11.51 -2.90 2.10
C ALA A 183 10.07 -3.43 2.24
N PRO A 184 9.59 -4.30 1.34
CA PRO A 184 8.24 -4.90 1.44
C PRO A 184 7.97 -5.58 2.79
N SER A 185 9.02 -6.18 3.37
CA SER A 185 8.96 -6.87 4.67
C SER A 185 8.58 -5.97 5.84
N VAL A 186 8.71 -4.64 5.71
CA VAL A 186 8.26 -3.69 6.75
C VAL A 186 6.77 -3.89 7.08
N LEU A 187 5.95 -4.17 6.06
CA LEU A 187 4.52 -4.44 6.26
C LEU A 187 4.17 -5.94 6.16
N GLY A 188 5.16 -6.82 6.15
CA GLY A 188 4.96 -8.26 5.95
C GLY A 188 4.61 -8.64 4.51
N ASN A 189 4.84 -7.74 3.55
CA ASN A 189 4.65 -8.00 2.12
C ASN A 189 5.94 -8.55 1.48
N THR A 190 5.91 -8.88 0.19
CA THR A 190 7.04 -9.41 -0.57
C THR A 190 7.16 -8.69 -1.92
N ASP A 191 8.37 -8.67 -2.46
CA ASP A 191 8.59 -8.30 -3.86
C ASP A 191 7.85 -9.26 -4.79
N LYS A 192 7.29 -8.72 -5.86
CA LYS A 192 6.53 -9.50 -6.83
C LYS A 192 6.96 -9.18 -8.26
N VAL A 193 6.98 -10.22 -9.08
CA VAL A 193 7.25 -10.09 -10.49
C VAL A 193 5.96 -9.90 -11.26
N ALA A 194 5.74 -8.70 -11.80
CA ALA A 194 4.68 -8.46 -12.77
C ALA A 194 5.22 -8.72 -14.16
N LEU A 195 4.51 -9.53 -14.96
CA LEU A 195 4.86 -9.78 -16.36
C LEU A 195 4.04 -8.88 -17.27
N CYS A 196 4.71 -8.25 -18.21
CA CYS A 196 4.13 -7.38 -19.22
C CYS A 196 4.82 -7.55 -20.58
N HIS A 197 4.36 -6.86 -21.60
CA HIS A 197 4.89 -6.99 -22.96
C HIS A 197 6.37 -6.54 -23.12
N TYR A 198 6.89 -5.74 -22.21
CA TYR A 198 8.31 -5.29 -22.19
C TYR A 198 9.17 -6.02 -21.14
N SER A 199 8.62 -7.02 -20.44
CA SER A 199 9.42 -7.87 -19.56
C SER A 199 10.45 -8.66 -20.37
N GLY A 200 11.57 -8.99 -19.74
CA GLY A 200 12.65 -9.81 -20.33
C GLY A 200 12.78 -11.19 -19.68
N PRO A 201 13.76 -11.99 -20.12
CA PRO A 201 13.94 -13.35 -19.63
C PRO A 201 14.30 -13.41 -18.13
N MET A 202 14.94 -12.38 -17.56
CA MET A 202 15.22 -12.36 -16.11
C MET A 202 13.96 -12.28 -15.27
N ALA A 203 12.92 -11.54 -15.72
CA ALA A 203 11.63 -11.52 -15.05
C ALA A 203 10.95 -12.89 -15.06
N ILE A 204 11.07 -13.65 -16.15
CA ILE A 204 10.58 -15.03 -16.24
C ILE A 204 11.31 -15.93 -15.23
N LYS A 205 12.65 -15.88 -15.23
CA LYS A 205 13.48 -16.67 -14.30
C LYS A 205 13.15 -16.36 -12.85
N ARG A 206 13.04 -15.08 -12.52
CA ARG A 206 12.72 -14.65 -11.15
C ARG A 206 11.35 -15.14 -10.74
N ARG A 207 10.29 -14.94 -11.54
CA ARG A 207 8.96 -15.42 -11.21
C ARG A 207 8.91 -16.95 -11.07
N ALA A 208 9.60 -17.68 -11.92
CA ALA A 208 9.69 -19.14 -11.80
C ALA A 208 10.36 -19.55 -10.49
N SER A 209 11.45 -18.90 -10.11
CA SER A 209 12.13 -19.10 -8.81
C SER A 209 11.21 -18.77 -7.61
N ASP A 210 10.54 -17.61 -7.63
CA ASP A 210 9.62 -17.18 -6.58
C ASP A 210 8.44 -18.15 -6.39
N MET A 211 8.01 -18.80 -7.48
CA MET A 211 6.96 -19.83 -7.47
C MET A 211 7.49 -21.27 -7.27
N SER A 212 8.79 -21.43 -7.01
CA SER A 212 9.44 -22.75 -6.81
C SER A 212 9.29 -23.69 -8.02
N LEU A 213 9.23 -23.15 -9.24
CA LEU A 213 9.13 -23.93 -10.49
C LEU A 213 10.49 -24.38 -11.04
N GLY A 214 11.58 -24.16 -10.30
CA GLY A 214 12.93 -24.53 -10.67
C GLY A 214 13.70 -23.41 -11.38
N GLU A 215 14.99 -23.69 -11.64
CA GLU A 215 15.87 -22.77 -12.38
C GLU A 215 15.68 -22.98 -13.89
N LEU A 216 15.47 -21.87 -14.60
CA LEU A 216 15.34 -21.87 -16.06
C LEU A 216 16.63 -21.36 -16.70
N ASP A 217 17.11 -22.08 -17.72
CA ASP A 217 18.14 -21.53 -18.59
C ASP A 217 17.58 -20.37 -19.46
N THR A 218 18.46 -19.63 -20.11
CA THR A 218 18.03 -18.44 -20.88
C THR A 218 17.20 -18.84 -22.10
N ALA A 219 17.46 -19.97 -22.73
CA ALA A 219 16.71 -20.44 -23.89
C ALA A 219 15.27 -20.80 -23.49
N THR A 220 15.10 -21.58 -22.42
CA THR A 220 13.78 -21.91 -21.86
C THR A 220 13.01 -20.67 -21.39
N ALA A 221 13.68 -19.73 -20.70
CA ALA A 221 13.06 -18.48 -20.28
C ALA A 221 12.56 -17.65 -21.47
N ASN A 222 13.28 -17.63 -22.59
CA ASN A 222 12.86 -16.94 -23.82
C ASN A 222 11.63 -17.59 -24.47
N LEU A 223 11.53 -18.94 -24.48
CA LEU A 223 10.33 -19.63 -24.96
C LEU A 223 9.08 -19.23 -24.13
N VAL A 224 9.20 -19.28 -22.80
CA VAL A 224 8.13 -18.85 -21.91
C VAL A 224 7.76 -17.39 -22.16
N LEU A 225 8.76 -16.50 -22.28
CA LEU A 225 8.55 -15.07 -22.50
C LEU A 225 7.79 -14.79 -23.80
N GLU A 226 8.12 -15.49 -24.88
CA GLU A 226 7.42 -15.33 -26.16
C GLU A 226 5.93 -15.67 -26.01
N GLN A 227 5.62 -16.78 -25.33
CA GLN A 227 4.24 -17.19 -25.12
C GLN A 227 3.51 -16.24 -24.15
N VAL A 228 4.16 -15.84 -23.07
CA VAL A 228 3.62 -14.82 -22.13
C VAL A 228 3.22 -13.56 -22.89
N ARG A 229 4.07 -13.08 -23.82
CA ARG A 229 3.76 -11.90 -24.65
C ARG A 229 2.57 -12.13 -25.57
N LYS A 230 2.38 -13.33 -26.11
CA LYS A 230 1.21 -13.70 -26.93
C LYS A 230 -0.06 -13.70 -26.07
N GLU A 231 -0.01 -14.37 -24.91
CA GLU A 231 -1.13 -14.44 -23.98
C GLU A 231 -1.57 -13.04 -23.49
N LEU A 232 -0.63 -12.19 -23.13
CA LEU A 232 -0.92 -10.81 -22.69
C LEU A 232 -1.58 -9.95 -23.80
N LYS A 233 -1.31 -10.23 -25.07
CA LYS A 233 -1.99 -9.57 -26.19
C LYS A 233 -3.43 -10.04 -26.39
N LEU A 234 -3.72 -11.30 -26.04
CA LEU A 234 -5.04 -11.91 -26.21
C LEU A 234 -5.96 -11.66 -25.02
N ARG A 235 -5.40 -11.38 -23.87
CA ARG A 235 -6.13 -11.22 -22.59
C ARG A 235 -6.26 -9.75 -22.21
N ASN A 236 -7.41 -9.38 -21.64
CA ASN A 236 -7.61 -8.11 -21.00
C ASN A 236 -7.33 -8.24 -19.48
N GLY A 237 -6.09 -8.55 -19.11
CA GLY A 237 -5.74 -8.72 -17.71
C GLY A 237 -4.35 -9.34 -17.47
N PRO A 238 -3.90 -9.40 -16.22
CA PRO A 238 -2.62 -10.00 -15.87
C PRO A 238 -2.61 -11.51 -16.11
N LEU A 239 -1.43 -12.04 -16.34
CA LEU A 239 -1.21 -13.49 -16.43
C LEU A 239 -1.44 -14.12 -15.04
N THR A 240 -2.28 -15.17 -14.99
CA THR A 240 -2.51 -15.90 -13.74
C THR A 240 -1.30 -16.78 -13.39
N ASP A 241 -1.12 -17.09 -12.10
CA ASP A 241 -0.05 -17.97 -11.63
C ASP A 241 -0.21 -19.39 -12.23
N GLN A 242 -1.44 -19.87 -12.33
CA GLN A 242 -1.72 -21.18 -12.96
C GLN A 242 -1.23 -21.23 -14.40
N LEU A 243 -1.62 -20.27 -15.24
CA LEU A 243 -1.19 -20.23 -16.63
C LEU A 243 0.33 -20.09 -16.76
N PHE A 244 0.95 -19.27 -15.89
CA PHE A 244 2.41 -19.15 -15.90
C PHE A 244 3.08 -20.49 -15.55
N THR A 245 2.57 -21.22 -14.57
CA THR A 245 3.06 -22.57 -14.22
C THR A 245 2.96 -23.53 -15.41
N GLU A 246 1.79 -23.58 -16.05
CA GLU A 246 1.57 -24.43 -17.25
C GLU A 246 2.57 -24.10 -18.36
N LEU A 247 2.81 -22.82 -18.63
CA LEU A 247 3.79 -22.38 -19.63
C LEU A 247 5.23 -22.81 -19.27
N VAL A 248 5.63 -22.69 -18.01
CA VAL A 248 6.95 -23.12 -17.55
C VAL A 248 7.12 -24.64 -17.66
N GLU A 249 6.12 -25.41 -17.26
CA GLU A 249 6.16 -26.88 -17.36
C GLU A 249 6.24 -27.38 -18.82
N VAL A 250 5.49 -26.74 -19.73
CA VAL A 250 5.56 -27.07 -21.17
C VAL A 250 6.94 -26.72 -21.72
N ALA A 251 7.50 -25.56 -21.34
CA ALA A 251 8.83 -25.14 -21.75
C ALA A 251 9.92 -26.08 -21.23
N ALA A 252 9.83 -26.53 -20.00
CA ALA A 252 10.77 -27.49 -19.42
C ALA A 252 10.73 -28.84 -20.16
N ARG A 253 9.52 -29.33 -20.48
CA ARG A 253 9.36 -30.57 -21.32
C ARG A 253 9.95 -30.42 -22.72
N ALA A 254 9.72 -29.26 -23.36
CA ALA A 254 10.29 -28.97 -24.67
C ALA A 254 11.82 -28.89 -24.61
N SER A 255 12.39 -28.29 -23.59
CA SER A 255 13.84 -28.21 -23.39
C SER A 255 14.48 -29.56 -23.12
N ALA A 256 13.79 -30.47 -22.46
CA ALA A 256 14.26 -31.83 -22.21
C ALA A 256 14.22 -32.73 -23.45
N SER A 257 13.42 -32.38 -24.46
CA SER A 257 13.23 -33.19 -25.69
C SER A 257 14.09 -32.76 -26.89
N GLY A 258 14.83 -31.64 -26.79
CA GLY A 258 15.66 -31.09 -27.88
C GLY A 258 17.05 -30.68 -27.42
N GLU A 259 18.08 -30.96 -28.25
CA GLU A 259 19.46 -30.55 -27.96
C GLU A 259 19.78 -29.14 -28.47
N THR A 260 19.04 -28.68 -29.49
CA THR A 260 19.23 -27.38 -30.12
C THR A 260 18.03 -26.44 -29.82
N ASP A 261 18.23 -25.13 -29.92
CA ASP A 261 17.15 -24.15 -29.77
C ASP A 261 16.02 -24.34 -30.79
N THR A 262 16.35 -24.81 -32.00
CA THR A 262 15.37 -25.12 -33.04
C THR A 262 14.51 -26.32 -32.65
N GLU A 263 15.11 -27.40 -32.16
CA GLU A 263 14.41 -28.61 -31.72
C GLU A 263 13.52 -28.32 -30.49
N ARG A 264 14.01 -27.51 -29.57
CA ARG A 264 13.23 -27.01 -28.41
C ARG A 264 12.01 -26.21 -28.85
N LEU A 265 12.16 -25.34 -29.85
CA LEU A 265 11.05 -24.56 -30.39
C LEU A 265 10.03 -25.43 -31.13
N GLU A 266 10.46 -26.40 -31.87
CA GLU A 266 9.58 -27.38 -32.55
C GLU A 266 8.83 -28.24 -31.52
N ALA A 267 9.51 -28.74 -30.49
CA ALA A 267 8.89 -29.48 -29.39
C ALA A 267 7.86 -28.64 -28.65
N TRP A 268 8.20 -27.38 -28.33
CA TRP A 268 7.32 -26.41 -27.75
C TRP A 268 6.03 -26.21 -28.56
N ASN A 269 6.17 -25.94 -29.88
CA ASN A 269 5.02 -25.73 -30.75
C ASN A 269 4.11 -26.99 -30.86
N ARG A 270 4.69 -28.18 -30.81
CA ARG A 270 3.91 -29.44 -30.79
C ARG A 270 3.12 -29.59 -29.46
N LEU A 271 3.74 -29.28 -28.33
CA LEU A 271 3.10 -29.40 -27.02
C LEU A 271 1.96 -28.40 -26.83
N LEU A 272 2.10 -27.16 -27.32
CA LEU A 272 1.03 -26.15 -27.27
C LEU A 272 -0.19 -26.47 -28.17
N GLN A 273 -0.04 -27.37 -29.17
CA GLN A 273 -1.15 -27.75 -30.04
C GLN A 273 -1.87 -29.04 -29.58
N SER A 274 -1.37 -29.68 -28.52
CA SER A 274 -1.89 -30.96 -28.03
C SER A 274 -2.90 -30.79 -26.86
N ASP A 275 -3.05 -29.59 -26.36
CA ASP A 275 -4.06 -29.19 -25.37
C ASP A 275 -5.16 -28.30 -26.01
#